data_8c3e4c0adb280e4c8ff3ba59a5af1dc4
#
_entry.id   8c3e4c0adb280e4c8ff3ba59a5af1dc4
#
_cell.length_a   1.000
_cell.length_b   1.000
_cell.length_c   1.000
_cell.angle_alpha   90.00
_cell.angle_beta   90.00
_cell.angle_gamma   90.00
#
_symmetry.space_group_name_H-M   'P 1'
#
loop_
_entity.id
_entity.type
_entity.pdbx_description
1 polymer ?
#
loop_
_entity_poly.entity_id
_entity_poly.type
_entity_poly.pdbx_seq_one_letter_code
_entity_poly.pdbx_strand_id
1 'polypeptide(L)'
;METFHMIDIISLAGLPYPPNGKSSYYVQCPCCDSGRHKHMNINLKKEVFRCPKCGIHGGMFDLYALYTGVPRNEVRKAIADKLKPQGNVKIPQRQPYTQQEDIEAPIADTETRHAVYSALLSEISLSQDHRQNLLNRELSN
;
A
#
# COMPACT_ATOMS: atom_id res chain seq x y z
N MET A 1 10.76 16.92 -22.67
CA MET A 1 9.63 15.98 -22.55
C MET A 1 9.32 15.85 -21.07
N GLU A 2 8.10 16.19 -20.66
CA GLU A 2 7.70 15.98 -19.25
C GLU A 2 7.52 14.48 -19.01
N THR A 3 8.30 13.94 -18.11
CA THR A 3 8.22 12.54 -17.67
C THR A 3 7.27 12.48 -16.48
N PHE A 4 6.16 11.76 -16.61
CA PHE A 4 5.23 11.49 -15.52
C PHE A 4 5.51 10.12 -14.92
N HIS A 5 5.31 9.98 -13.63
CA HIS A 5 5.46 8.73 -12.91
C HIS A 5 4.14 8.29 -12.28
N MET A 6 3.99 7.00 -12.04
CA MET A 6 2.79 6.45 -11.41
C MET A 6 2.45 7.11 -10.07
N ILE A 7 3.46 7.57 -9.33
CA ILE A 7 3.27 8.25 -8.05
C ILE A 7 2.57 9.60 -8.20
N ASP A 8 2.84 10.33 -9.29
CA ASP A 8 2.18 11.60 -9.58
C ASP A 8 0.70 11.37 -9.87
N ILE A 9 0.41 10.31 -10.61
CA ILE A 9 -0.96 9.90 -10.94
C ILE A 9 -1.76 9.51 -9.70
N ILE A 10 -1.14 8.78 -8.78
CA ILE A 10 -1.74 8.41 -7.50
C ILE A 10 -2.14 9.66 -6.72
N SER A 11 -1.26 10.64 -6.66
CA SER A 11 -1.53 11.93 -6.00
C SER A 11 -2.67 12.69 -6.66
N LEU A 12 -2.63 12.83 -7.98
CA LEU A 12 -3.63 13.58 -8.75
C LEU A 12 -5.02 12.91 -8.77
N ALA A 13 -5.06 11.58 -8.71
CA ALA A 13 -6.29 10.80 -8.67
C ALA A 13 -6.86 10.64 -7.24
N GLY A 14 -6.20 11.19 -6.22
CA GLY A 14 -6.65 11.10 -4.83
C GLY A 14 -6.56 9.69 -4.24
N LEU A 15 -5.69 8.84 -4.80
CA LEU A 15 -5.50 7.48 -4.33
C LEU A 15 -4.63 7.43 -3.07
N PRO A 16 -4.83 6.43 -2.20
CA PRO A 16 -3.98 6.25 -1.03
C PRO A 16 -2.54 5.97 -1.46
N TYR A 17 -1.59 6.59 -0.75
CA TYR A 17 -0.17 6.32 -0.99
C TYR A 17 0.20 4.89 -0.60
N PRO A 18 1.22 4.31 -1.26
CA PRO A 18 1.73 3.00 -0.91
C PRO A 18 2.24 2.99 0.54
N PRO A 19 2.03 1.91 1.29
CA PRO A 19 2.67 1.72 2.59
C PRO A 19 4.19 1.78 2.45
N ASN A 20 4.87 2.19 3.52
CA ASN A 20 6.31 2.44 3.55
C ASN A 20 7.14 1.38 2.81
N GLY A 21 7.93 1.83 1.83
CA GLY A 21 8.88 1.01 1.08
C GLY A 21 8.29 0.00 0.08
N LYS A 22 6.97 -0.13 -0.02
CA LYS A 22 6.36 -1.07 -0.97
C LYS A 22 6.27 -0.47 -2.37
N SER A 23 6.81 -1.18 -3.34
CA SER A 23 6.68 -0.84 -4.77
C SER A 23 5.38 -1.34 -5.40
N SER A 24 4.57 -2.11 -4.66
CA SER A 24 3.30 -2.66 -5.11
C SER A 24 2.32 -2.73 -3.95
N TYR A 25 1.07 -2.32 -4.18
CA TYR A 25 0.04 -2.33 -3.14
C TYR A 25 -1.36 -2.43 -3.76
N TYR A 26 -2.35 -2.67 -2.92
CA TYR A 26 -3.73 -2.86 -3.35
C TYR A 26 -4.60 -1.65 -3.01
N VAL A 27 -5.45 -1.27 -3.97
CA VAL A 27 -6.46 -0.22 -3.83
C VAL A 27 -7.85 -0.75 -4.22
N GLN A 28 -8.87 0.02 -3.90
CA GLN A 28 -10.23 -0.28 -4.33
C GLN A 28 -10.35 -0.08 -5.85
N CYS A 29 -10.99 -1.00 -6.54
CA CYS A 29 -11.22 -0.89 -7.98
C CYS A 29 -12.57 -0.19 -8.22
N PRO A 30 -12.63 0.89 -9.00
CA PRO A 30 -13.87 1.60 -9.25
C PRO A 30 -14.84 0.82 -10.16
N CYS A 31 -14.34 -0.16 -10.93
CA CYS A 31 -15.16 -1.02 -11.78
C CYS A 31 -15.74 -2.23 -11.04
N CYS A 32 -15.22 -2.55 -9.84
CA CYS A 32 -15.73 -3.63 -9.04
C CYS A 32 -16.62 -3.06 -7.95
N ASP A 33 -17.89 -3.37 -8.00
CA ASP A 33 -18.84 -3.04 -6.92
C ASP A 33 -18.57 -3.93 -5.69
N SER A 34 -17.45 -3.69 -5.05
CA SER A 34 -16.99 -4.50 -3.90
C SER A 34 -16.59 -3.62 -2.73
N GLY A 35 -17.54 -2.86 -2.24
CA GLY A 35 -17.52 -1.86 -1.18
C GLY A 35 -16.46 -1.91 -0.08
N ARG A 36 -15.79 -3.03 0.18
CA ARG A 36 -14.82 -3.16 1.29
C ARG A 36 -13.46 -3.73 0.90
N HIS A 37 -13.34 -4.40 -0.23
CA HIS A 37 -12.12 -5.13 -0.55
C HIS A 37 -11.26 -4.42 -1.60
N LYS A 38 -9.97 -4.33 -1.31
CA LYS A 38 -8.96 -3.78 -2.21
C LYS A 38 -8.46 -4.90 -3.14
N HIS A 39 -8.88 -4.90 -4.40
CA HIS A 39 -8.51 -5.96 -5.36
C HIS A 39 -7.54 -5.50 -6.41
N MET A 40 -7.52 -4.20 -6.73
CA MET A 40 -6.69 -3.68 -7.78
C MET A 40 -5.28 -3.45 -7.28
N ASN A 41 -4.32 -4.14 -7.87
CA ASN A 41 -2.90 -3.98 -7.59
C ASN A 41 -2.32 -2.86 -8.43
N ILE A 42 -1.57 -1.95 -7.81
CA ILE A 42 -0.76 -0.93 -8.48
C ILE A 42 0.70 -1.27 -8.25
N ASN A 43 1.48 -1.34 -9.33
CA ASN A 43 2.91 -1.57 -9.30
C ASN A 43 3.65 -0.31 -9.74
N LEU A 44 4.36 0.33 -8.80
CA LEU A 44 5.07 1.59 -9.03
C LEU A 44 6.31 1.42 -9.89
N LYS A 45 7.02 0.28 -9.78
CA LYS A 45 8.23 0.03 -10.57
C LYS A 45 7.93 -0.22 -12.04
N LYS A 46 6.82 -0.91 -12.32
CA LYS A 46 6.40 -1.23 -13.68
C LYS A 46 5.44 -0.18 -14.26
N GLU A 47 4.98 0.76 -13.44
CA GLU A 47 4.02 1.81 -13.79
C GLU A 47 2.72 1.28 -14.42
N VAL A 48 2.22 0.16 -13.87
CA VAL A 48 1.02 -0.52 -14.34
C VAL A 48 0.08 -0.85 -13.18
N PHE A 49 -1.20 -1.04 -13.51
CA PHE A 49 -2.18 -1.57 -12.58
C PHE A 49 -2.94 -2.75 -13.18
N ARG A 50 -3.49 -3.60 -12.32
CA ARG A 50 -4.34 -4.72 -12.70
C ARG A 50 -5.32 -5.07 -11.60
N CYS A 51 -6.58 -5.28 -11.98
CA CYS A 51 -7.59 -5.85 -11.09
C CYS A 51 -7.89 -7.30 -11.50
N PRO A 52 -7.57 -8.30 -10.68
CA PRO A 52 -7.85 -9.69 -11.02
C PRO A 52 -9.34 -10.04 -11.02
N LYS A 53 -10.19 -9.24 -10.34
CA LYS A 53 -11.62 -9.49 -10.22
C LYS A 53 -12.40 -9.15 -11.50
N CYS A 54 -12.18 -7.96 -12.07
CA CYS A 54 -12.85 -7.52 -13.30
C CYS A 54 -11.96 -7.57 -14.55
N GLY A 55 -10.68 -7.93 -14.40
CA GLY A 55 -9.74 -8.04 -15.50
C GLY A 55 -9.17 -6.72 -16.01
N ILE A 56 -9.66 -5.57 -15.53
CA ILE A 56 -9.15 -4.27 -15.98
C ILE A 56 -7.66 -4.12 -15.65
N HIS A 57 -6.91 -3.61 -16.59
CA HIS A 57 -5.48 -3.36 -16.46
C HIS A 57 -5.05 -2.22 -17.38
N GLY A 58 -3.89 -1.65 -17.12
CA GLY A 58 -3.35 -0.56 -17.94
C GLY A 58 -2.13 0.10 -17.33
N GLY A 59 -1.69 1.17 -17.97
CA GLY A 59 -0.62 2.03 -17.52
C GLY A 59 -1.13 3.22 -16.68
N MET A 60 -0.21 4.13 -16.35
CA MET A 60 -0.51 5.30 -15.51
C MET A 60 -1.63 6.19 -16.07
N PHE A 61 -1.67 6.41 -17.39
CA PHE A 61 -2.70 7.24 -18.00
C PHE A 61 -4.08 6.59 -18.00
N ASP A 62 -4.12 5.27 -18.12
CA ASP A 62 -5.36 4.51 -18.01
C ASP A 62 -5.90 4.52 -16.60
N LEU A 63 -5.00 4.47 -15.60
CA LEU A 63 -5.36 4.61 -14.19
C LEU A 63 -5.99 5.99 -13.93
N TYR A 64 -5.38 7.05 -14.45
CA TYR A 64 -5.92 8.39 -14.29
C TYR A 64 -7.30 8.53 -14.93
N ALA A 65 -7.46 8.08 -16.18
CA ALA A 65 -8.76 8.08 -16.87
C ALA A 65 -9.82 7.34 -16.08
N LEU A 66 -9.47 6.18 -15.54
CA LEU A 66 -10.35 5.31 -14.77
C LEU A 66 -10.91 5.98 -13.49
N TYR A 67 -10.08 6.74 -12.78
CA TYR A 67 -10.50 7.38 -11.52
C TYR A 67 -11.09 8.78 -11.70
N THR A 68 -10.70 9.49 -12.74
CA THR A 68 -11.14 10.88 -12.96
C THR A 68 -12.24 11.00 -14.00
N GLY A 69 -12.48 9.96 -14.80
CA GLY A 69 -13.44 9.99 -15.90
C GLY A 69 -12.99 10.80 -17.13
N VAL A 70 -11.75 11.28 -17.13
CA VAL A 70 -11.19 12.04 -18.27
C VAL A 70 -10.95 11.10 -19.46
N PRO A 71 -11.39 11.44 -20.68
CA PRO A 71 -11.14 10.65 -21.87
C PRO A 71 -9.63 10.39 -22.06
N ARG A 72 -9.27 9.18 -22.47
CA ARG A 72 -7.87 8.72 -22.59
C ARG A 72 -6.98 9.64 -23.44
N ASN A 73 -7.54 10.20 -24.51
CA ASN A 73 -6.85 11.14 -25.40
C ASN A 73 -6.54 12.48 -24.76
N GLU A 74 -7.28 12.89 -23.73
CA GLU A 74 -7.10 14.17 -23.01
C GLU A 74 -6.30 14.04 -21.73
N VAL A 75 -6.11 12.83 -21.24
CA VAL A 75 -5.44 12.55 -19.95
C VAL A 75 -4.09 13.21 -19.85
N ARG A 76 -3.25 13.11 -20.89
CA ARG A 76 -1.89 13.67 -20.87
C ARG A 76 -1.91 15.20 -20.69
N LYS A 77 -2.82 15.87 -21.38
CA LYS A 77 -3.02 17.32 -21.25
C LYS A 77 -3.53 17.68 -19.86
N ALA A 78 -4.53 16.95 -19.37
CA ALA A 78 -5.11 17.18 -18.06
C ALA A 78 -4.09 17.00 -16.92
N ILE A 79 -3.20 16.02 -17.03
CA ILE A 79 -2.10 15.80 -16.08
C ILE A 79 -1.09 16.95 -16.18
N ALA A 80 -0.64 17.31 -17.38
CA ALA A 80 0.30 18.39 -17.59
C ALA A 80 -0.22 19.72 -17.05
N ASP A 81 -1.50 20.03 -17.25
CA ASP A 81 -2.13 21.25 -16.75
C ASP A 81 -2.21 21.30 -15.22
N LYS A 82 -2.43 20.14 -14.57
CA LYS A 82 -2.45 20.04 -13.11
C LYS A 82 -1.06 20.01 -12.47
N LEU A 83 -0.06 19.51 -13.17
CA LEU A 83 1.33 19.48 -12.71
C LEU A 83 2.10 20.77 -13.03
N LYS A 84 1.56 21.66 -13.88
CA LYS A 84 2.13 23.00 -14.03
C LYS A 84 2.12 23.67 -12.65
N PRO A 85 3.26 24.20 -12.18
CA PRO A 85 3.31 24.88 -10.90
C PRO A 85 2.41 26.13 -10.96
N GLN A 86 1.21 26.02 -10.45
CA GLN A 86 0.45 27.18 -10.04
C GLN A 86 1.23 27.76 -8.88
N GLY A 87 1.77 28.99 -9.10
CA GLY A 87 2.74 29.63 -8.25
C GLY A 87 2.58 29.34 -6.75
N ASN A 88 3.67 28.90 -6.17
CA ASN A 88 3.95 28.93 -4.74
C ASN A 88 3.17 27.98 -3.81
N VAL A 89 2.86 26.77 -4.22
CA VAL A 89 2.67 25.71 -3.24
C VAL A 89 4.05 25.17 -2.87
N LYS A 90 4.60 25.59 -1.72
CA LYS A 90 5.70 24.88 -1.08
C LYS A 90 5.24 23.44 -0.88
N ILE A 91 5.60 22.56 -1.80
CA ILE A 91 5.57 21.12 -1.55
C ILE A 91 6.46 20.93 -0.32
N PRO A 92 5.96 20.37 0.78
CA PRO A 92 6.86 19.99 1.87
C PRO A 92 7.92 19.09 1.23
N GLN A 93 9.14 19.58 1.12
CA GLN A 93 10.26 18.74 0.74
C GLN A 93 10.26 17.62 1.77
N ARG A 94 9.82 16.42 1.35
CA ARG A 94 10.10 15.23 2.12
C ARG A 94 11.62 15.24 2.27
N GLN A 95 12.06 15.47 3.49
CA GLN A 95 13.44 15.19 3.84
C GLN A 95 13.74 13.81 3.26
N PRO A 96 14.83 13.66 2.48
CA PRO A 96 15.24 12.33 2.05
C PRO A 96 15.21 11.49 3.32
N TYR A 97 14.48 10.38 3.27
CA TYR A 97 14.48 9.39 4.32
C TYR A 97 15.96 9.02 4.49
N THR A 98 16.58 9.66 5.44
CA THR A 98 17.87 9.20 5.92
C THR A 98 17.59 7.75 6.25
N GLN A 99 18.16 6.83 5.48
CA GLN A 99 18.24 5.44 5.92
C GLN A 99 18.74 5.57 7.36
N GLN A 100 17.82 5.42 8.32
CA GLN A 100 18.26 5.11 9.65
C GLN A 100 19.11 3.88 9.38
N GLU A 101 20.42 4.06 9.53
CA GLU A 101 21.30 2.92 9.66
C GLU A 101 20.54 2.00 10.58
N ASP A 102 20.22 0.82 10.06
CA ASP A 102 19.62 -0.22 10.88
C ASP A 102 20.58 -0.35 12.06
N ILE A 103 20.30 0.39 13.13
CA ILE A 103 20.93 0.16 14.41
C ILE A 103 20.39 -1.23 14.70
N GLU A 104 21.17 -2.24 14.35
CA GLU A 104 20.94 -3.60 14.81
C GLU A 104 20.95 -3.49 16.34
N ALA A 105 19.75 -3.27 16.88
CA ALA A 105 19.57 -3.34 18.32
C ALA A 105 20.08 -4.72 18.72
N PRO A 106 21.05 -4.80 19.64
CA PRO A 106 21.63 -6.08 20.00
C PRO A 106 20.48 -7.02 20.38
N ILE A 107 20.40 -8.13 19.67
CA ILE A 107 19.37 -9.13 19.92
C ILE A 107 19.58 -9.58 21.37
N ALA A 108 18.57 -9.37 22.22
CA ALA A 108 18.61 -9.79 23.60
C ALA A 108 19.02 -11.27 23.71
N ASP A 109 19.75 -11.64 24.72
CA ASP A 109 20.15 -13.02 24.97
C ASP A 109 18.93 -13.96 25.05
N THR A 110 19.19 -15.25 24.91
CA THR A 110 18.12 -16.25 24.87
C THR A 110 17.32 -16.31 26.17
N GLU A 111 17.95 -16.05 27.30
CA GLU A 111 17.33 -16.10 28.61
C GLU A 111 16.39 -14.92 28.83
N THR A 112 16.82 -13.71 28.47
CA THR A 112 15.97 -12.50 28.48
C THR A 112 14.78 -12.65 27.55
N ARG A 113 14.97 -13.16 26.32
CA ARG A 113 13.88 -13.41 25.39
C ARG A 113 12.89 -14.43 25.94
N HIS A 114 13.38 -15.53 26.52
CA HIS A 114 12.53 -16.55 27.13
C HIS A 114 11.68 -15.98 28.27
N ALA A 115 12.27 -15.17 29.15
CA ALA A 115 11.55 -14.53 30.24
C ALA A 115 10.44 -13.61 29.75
N VAL A 116 10.73 -12.77 28.74
CA VAL A 116 9.74 -11.86 28.14
C VAL A 116 8.60 -12.63 27.46
N TYR A 117 8.90 -13.66 26.67
CA TYR A 117 7.87 -14.47 26.01
C TYR A 117 7.04 -15.29 27.02
N SER A 118 7.65 -15.80 28.07
CA SER A 118 6.93 -16.54 29.13
C SER A 118 5.99 -15.60 29.88
N ALA A 119 6.41 -14.39 30.20
CA ALA A 119 5.57 -13.37 30.83
C ALA A 119 4.40 -12.99 29.90
N LEU A 120 4.67 -12.75 28.62
CA LEU A 120 3.64 -12.44 27.63
C LEU A 120 2.61 -13.58 27.50
N LEU A 121 3.07 -14.83 27.42
CA LEU A 121 2.19 -16.00 27.33
C LEU A 121 1.35 -16.22 28.58
N SER A 122 1.83 -15.83 29.76
CA SER A 122 1.05 -15.89 31.01
C SER A 122 -0.10 -14.88 31.05
N GLU A 123 0.06 -13.74 30.38
CA GLU A 123 -0.99 -12.69 30.26
C GLU A 123 -2.01 -12.98 29.17
N ILE A 124 -1.64 -13.76 28.14
CA ILE A 124 -2.52 -14.10 27.02
C ILE A 124 -3.30 -15.36 27.36
N SER A 125 -4.59 -15.22 27.69
CA SER A 125 -5.51 -16.35 27.79
C SER A 125 -6.19 -16.64 26.46
N LEU A 126 -6.17 -17.90 26.04
CA LEU A 126 -6.95 -18.35 24.89
C LEU A 126 -8.44 -18.33 25.21
N SER A 127 -9.25 -17.69 24.37
CA SER A 127 -10.70 -17.81 24.48
C SER A 127 -11.14 -19.26 24.29
N GLN A 128 -12.32 -19.62 24.81
CA GLN A 128 -12.85 -20.98 24.67
C GLN A 128 -12.95 -21.38 23.19
N ASP A 129 -13.38 -20.46 22.33
CA ASP A 129 -13.51 -20.73 20.88
C ASP A 129 -12.15 -21.01 20.22
N HIS A 130 -11.11 -20.26 20.61
CA HIS A 130 -9.77 -20.52 20.10
C HIS A 130 -9.22 -21.87 20.59
N ARG A 131 -9.46 -22.21 21.84
CA ARG A 131 -9.04 -23.50 22.40
C ARG A 131 -9.75 -24.66 21.69
N GLN A 132 -11.06 -24.55 21.47
CA GLN A 132 -11.84 -25.56 20.75
C GLN A 132 -11.35 -25.72 19.28
N ASN A 133 -11.03 -24.61 18.66
CA ASN A 133 -10.47 -24.62 17.28
C ASN A 133 -9.13 -25.33 17.21
N LEU A 134 -8.25 -25.15 18.20
CA LEU A 134 -6.96 -25.84 18.27
C LEU A 134 -7.15 -27.34 18.49
N LEU A 135 -8.07 -27.73 19.37
CA LEU A 135 -8.39 -29.14 19.60
C LEU A 135 -8.95 -29.81 18.34
N ASN A 136 -9.84 -29.15 17.62
CA ASN A 136 -10.41 -29.65 16.36
C ASN A 136 -9.34 -29.84 15.26
N ARG A 137 -8.20 -29.18 15.39
CA ARG A 137 -7.05 -29.28 14.48
C ARG A 137 -5.99 -30.26 14.97
N GLU A 138 -6.32 -31.09 15.97
CA GLU A 138 -5.42 -32.06 16.60
C GLU A 138 -4.14 -31.44 17.21
N LEU A 139 -4.18 -30.16 17.53
CA LEU A 139 -3.11 -29.47 18.24
C LEU A 139 -3.37 -29.61 19.73
N SER A 140 -2.73 -30.59 20.39
CA SER A 140 -2.73 -30.71 21.85
C SER A 140 -1.80 -29.69 22.50
N ASN A 141 -2.09 -29.36 23.76
CA ASN A 141 -1.24 -28.51 24.60
C ASN A 141 0.14 -29.12 24.79
#